data_2dad035f81fb5ac7171562047f9cf354
#
_entry.id   2dad035f81fb5ac7171562047f9cf354
#
_cell.length_a   1.000
_cell.length_b   1.000
_cell.length_c   1.000
_cell.angle_alpha   90.00
_cell.angle_beta   90.00
_cell.angle_gamma   90.00
#
_symmetry.space_group_name_H-M   'P 1'
#
loop_
_entity.id
_entity.type
_entity.pdbx_description
1 polymer ?
#
loop_
_entity_poly.entity_id
_entity_poly.type
_entity_poly.pdbx_seq_one_letter_code
_entity_poly.pdbx_strand_id
1 'polypeptide(L)'
;MSQIIISADTATIVLKGRIITDIAVGDYVTLTPSNPLTSRANSANNGVTISGRVDAGVHVMVIRVQKFSNDDIWLNQQCNSAIPVVFNGSVKESFVRDGAALKETYDLQTGSITTQPTQTKNNQDVNALMEYTIEFRNVVRNV
;
A
#
# COMPACT_ATOMS: atom_id res chain seq x y z
N MET A 1 10.91 16.70 24.64
CA MET A 1 9.71 16.16 23.96
C MET A 1 9.77 16.52 22.50
N SER A 2 9.56 15.53 21.61
CA SER A 2 9.54 15.77 20.18
C SER A 2 8.20 16.34 19.73
N GLN A 3 8.22 17.33 18.85
CA GLN A 3 7.04 17.84 18.17
C GLN A 3 7.01 17.28 16.75
N ILE A 4 5.88 16.64 16.40
CA ILE A 4 5.67 16.07 15.07
C ILE A 4 4.42 16.67 14.47
N ILE A 5 4.53 17.20 13.25
CA ILE A 5 3.42 17.79 12.51
C ILE A 5 3.34 17.08 11.15
N ILE A 6 2.21 16.48 10.86
CA ILE A 6 1.92 15.90 9.55
C ILE A 6 1.45 17.02 8.64
N SER A 7 2.10 17.19 7.49
CA SER A 7 1.88 18.32 6.59
C SER A 7 0.53 18.29 5.89
N ALA A 8 -0.02 17.11 5.66
CA ALA A 8 -1.34 16.92 5.04
C ALA A 8 -1.97 15.64 5.58
N ASP A 9 -3.29 15.59 5.58
CA ASP A 9 -4.05 14.41 6.03
C ASP A 9 -4.10 13.27 5.01
N THR A 10 -3.55 13.48 3.82
CA THR A 10 -3.48 12.46 2.77
C THR A 10 -2.06 12.32 2.25
N ALA A 11 -1.62 11.06 2.08
CA ALA A 11 -0.36 10.74 1.44
C ALA A 11 -0.51 10.82 -0.09
N THR A 12 0.60 11.07 -0.79
CA THR A 12 0.63 11.00 -2.24
C THR A 12 0.90 9.57 -2.68
N ILE A 13 -0.04 8.98 -3.41
CA ILE A 13 0.05 7.62 -3.92
C ILE A 13 0.30 7.70 -5.42
N VAL A 14 1.38 7.07 -5.88
CA VAL A 14 1.71 6.94 -7.29
C VAL A 14 1.78 5.47 -7.64
N LEU A 15 1.00 5.06 -8.64
CA LEU A 15 1.01 3.70 -9.17
C LEU A 15 1.20 3.75 -10.68
N LYS A 16 2.26 3.09 -11.19
CA LYS A 16 2.59 3.05 -12.62
C LYS A 16 2.63 4.47 -13.26
N GLY A 17 3.20 5.42 -12.53
CA GLY A 17 3.29 6.81 -12.98
C GLY A 17 2.01 7.65 -12.84
N ARG A 18 0.90 7.05 -12.39
CA ARG A 18 -0.36 7.76 -12.16
C ARG A 18 -0.49 8.15 -10.69
N ILE A 19 -0.79 9.41 -10.46
CA ILE A 19 -1.12 9.91 -9.11
C ILE A 19 -2.58 9.57 -8.80
N ILE A 20 -2.80 8.85 -7.71
CA ILE A 20 -4.13 8.47 -7.26
C ILE A 20 -4.68 9.60 -6.38
N THR A 21 -5.78 10.22 -6.79
CA THR A 21 -6.35 11.38 -6.10
C THR A 21 -7.76 11.13 -5.55
N ASP A 22 -8.51 10.19 -6.14
CA ASP A 22 -9.91 9.92 -5.78
C ASP A 22 -10.02 8.88 -4.67
N ILE A 23 -9.30 9.12 -3.58
CA ILE A 23 -9.26 8.20 -2.43
C ILE A 23 -10.55 8.25 -1.62
N ALA A 24 -10.89 7.14 -0.99
CA ALA A 24 -12.03 7.05 -0.09
C ALA A 24 -11.76 7.78 1.23
N VAL A 25 -12.82 8.08 1.96
CA VAL A 25 -12.73 8.61 3.32
C VAL A 25 -12.38 7.48 4.29
N GLY A 26 -11.53 7.77 5.27
CA GLY A 26 -11.08 6.81 6.27
C GLY A 26 -9.80 6.10 5.83
N ASP A 27 -9.71 4.79 6.01
CA ASP A 27 -8.55 3.99 5.63
C ASP A 27 -8.50 3.82 4.11
N TYR A 28 -7.88 4.76 3.41
CA TYR A 28 -7.81 4.77 1.96
C TYR A 28 -6.69 3.90 1.39
N VAL A 29 -5.64 3.64 2.16
CA VAL A 29 -4.55 2.73 1.76
C VAL A 29 -4.03 1.99 2.98
N THR A 30 -3.79 0.69 2.80
CA THR A 30 -3.21 -0.17 3.83
C THR A 30 -2.10 -0.99 3.21
N LEU A 31 -0.92 -0.99 3.84
CA LEU A 31 0.22 -1.81 3.45
C LEU A 31 0.52 -2.79 4.56
N THR A 32 0.41 -4.08 4.26
CA THR A 32 0.61 -5.13 5.26
C THR A 32 1.71 -6.07 4.82
N PRO A 33 2.78 -6.25 5.63
CA PRO A 33 3.78 -7.27 5.33
C PRO A 33 3.16 -8.66 5.36
N SER A 34 3.46 -9.48 4.34
CA SER A 34 2.91 -10.83 4.22
C SER A 34 3.71 -11.87 4.97
N ASN A 35 4.99 -11.61 5.22
CA ASN A 35 5.91 -12.59 5.79
C ASN A 35 6.72 -11.98 6.93
N PRO A 36 7.21 -12.82 7.87
CA PRO A 36 8.12 -12.34 8.92
C PRO A 36 9.42 -11.80 8.34
N LEU A 37 10.04 -10.85 9.05
CA LEU A 37 11.31 -10.28 8.66
C LEU A 37 12.46 -11.28 8.83
N THR A 38 12.40 -12.10 9.88
CA THR A 38 13.43 -13.08 10.22
C THR A 38 12.82 -14.41 10.59
N SER A 39 13.63 -15.48 10.45
CA SER A 39 13.36 -16.79 11.02
C SER A 39 14.32 -17.04 12.19
N ARG A 40 13.85 -17.71 13.23
CA ARG A 40 14.64 -17.99 14.43
C ARG A 40 14.58 -19.47 14.79
N ALA A 41 15.70 -19.99 15.26
CA ALA A 41 15.78 -21.29 15.88
C ALA A 41 16.51 -21.17 17.23
N ASN A 42 15.89 -21.67 18.29
CA ASN A 42 16.48 -21.67 19.62
C ASN A 42 17.10 -23.03 19.91
N SER A 43 18.28 -23.03 20.50
CA SER A 43 18.91 -24.26 20.98
C SER A 43 18.63 -24.50 22.46
N ALA A 44 18.83 -25.74 22.92
CA ALA A 44 18.64 -26.12 24.33
C ALA A 44 19.60 -25.40 25.28
N ASN A 45 20.72 -24.87 24.78
CA ASN A 45 21.75 -24.17 25.57
C ASN A 45 21.61 -22.65 25.53
N ASN A 46 20.41 -22.13 25.37
CA ASN A 46 20.11 -20.69 25.26
C ASN A 46 20.73 -20.01 24.02
N GLY A 47 21.27 -20.77 23.09
CA GLY A 47 21.71 -20.24 21.80
C GLY A 47 20.53 -19.93 20.90
N VAL A 48 20.73 -18.98 19.99
CA VAL A 48 19.74 -18.62 18.97
C VAL A 48 20.40 -18.44 17.62
N THR A 49 19.78 -18.99 16.59
CA THR A 49 20.14 -18.74 15.20
C THR A 49 19.08 -17.86 14.57
N ILE A 50 19.49 -16.76 13.98
CA ILE A 50 18.60 -15.79 13.33
C ILE A 50 18.96 -15.73 11.85
N SER A 51 17.97 -15.88 10.99
CA SER A 51 18.15 -15.80 9.54
C SER A 51 17.21 -14.74 8.97
N GLY A 52 17.74 -13.85 8.11
CA GLY A 52 16.92 -12.95 7.31
C GLY A 52 16.14 -13.71 6.25
N ARG A 53 14.91 -13.32 5.99
CA ARG A 53 14.06 -13.98 5.00
C ARG A 53 14.14 -13.25 3.66
N VAL A 54 14.24 -14.01 2.58
CA VAL A 54 14.27 -13.47 1.21
C VAL A 54 12.90 -12.92 0.76
N ASP A 55 11.82 -13.32 1.41
CA ASP A 55 10.44 -12.91 1.13
C ASP A 55 9.91 -11.86 2.11
N ALA A 56 10.78 -11.27 2.93
CA ALA A 56 10.39 -10.28 3.94
C ALA A 56 9.82 -8.99 3.32
N GLY A 57 10.20 -8.67 2.09
CA GLY A 57 9.73 -7.47 1.39
C GLY A 57 8.35 -7.59 0.76
N VAL A 58 7.75 -8.78 0.71
CA VAL A 58 6.43 -8.99 0.12
C VAL A 58 5.36 -8.32 0.98
N HIS A 59 4.59 -7.43 0.36
CA HIS A 59 3.50 -6.71 1.02
C HIS A 59 2.23 -6.79 0.21
N VAL A 60 1.11 -6.76 0.91
CA VAL A 60 -0.22 -6.60 0.32
C VAL A 60 -0.70 -5.18 0.56
N MET A 61 -1.04 -4.50 -0.52
CA MET A 61 -1.61 -3.16 -0.48
C MET A 61 -3.10 -3.26 -0.79
N VAL A 62 -3.92 -2.67 0.07
CA VAL A 62 -5.34 -2.47 -0.18
C VAL A 62 -5.54 -0.98 -0.40
N ILE A 63 -6.06 -0.62 -1.57
CA ILE A 63 -6.36 0.76 -1.91
C ILE A 63 -7.86 0.92 -2.12
N ARG A 64 -8.43 1.95 -1.50
CA ARG A 64 -9.86 2.26 -1.57
C ARG A 64 -10.05 3.59 -2.28
N VAL A 65 -10.79 3.54 -3.38
CA VAL A 65 -11.08 4.71 -4.20
C VAL A 65 -12.60 4.92 -4.29
N GLN A 66 -13.00 6.14 -4.61
CA GLN A 66 -14.42 6.43 -4.83
C GLN A 66 -14.94 5.65 -6.03
N LYS A 67 -16.11 5.06 -5.87
CA LYS A 67 -16.80 4.36 -6.95
C LYS A 67 -17.10 5.30 -8.10
N PHE A 68 -16.84 4.84 -9.32
CA PHE A 68 -17.02 5.58 -10.57
C PHE A 68 -16.10 6.80 -10.74
N SER A 69 -15.09 6.95 -9.90
CA SER A 69 -14.06 7.96 -10.09
C SER A 69 -13.13 7.60 -11.25
N ASN A 70 -12.32 8.58 -11.71
CA ASN A 70 -11.35 8.31 -12.76
C ASN A 70 -10.31 7.25 -12.35
N ASP A 71 -9.93 7.22 -11.09
CA ASP A 71 -8.99 6.23 -10.57
C ASP A 71 -9.61 4.83 -10.50
N ASP A 72 -10.89 4.73 -10.12
CA ASP A 72 -11.63 3.46 -10.17
C ASP A 72 -11.70 2.92 -11.60
N ILE A 73 -12.03 3.77 -12.57
CA ILE A 73 -12.08 3.40 -13.99
C ILE A 73 -10.71 2.93 -14.47
N TRP A 74 -9.64 3.66 -14.12
CA TRP A 74 -8.29 3.29 -14.52
C TRP A 74 -7.85 1.95 -13.91
N LEU A 75 -8.09 1.73 -12.63
CA LEU A 75 -7.77 0.46 -11.96
C LEU A 75 -8.55 -0.70 -12.57
N ASN A 76 -9.83 -0.50 -12.90
CA ASN A 76 -10.63 -1.51 -13.56
C ASN A 76 -10.09 -1.86 -14.95
N GLN A 77 -9.60 -0.86 -15.70
CA GLN A 77 -8.94 -1.10 -16.99
C GLN A 77 -7.69 -1.97 -16.84
N GLN A 78 -6.94 -1.78 -15.77
CA GLN A 78 -5.77 -2.63 -15.50
C GLN A 78 -6.20 -4.08 -15.18
N CYS A 79 -7.32 -4.26 -14.48
CA CYS A 79 -7.87 -5.60 -14.22
C CYS A 79 -8.30 -6.32 -15.50
N ASN A 80 -8.78 -5.58 -16.49
CA ASN A 80 -9.30 -6.13 -17.75
C ASN A 80 -8.21 -6.36 -18.81
N SER A 81 -6.96 -6.08 -18.51
CA SER A 81 -5.86 -6.34 -19.42
C SER A 81 -5.69 -7.84 -19.67
N ALA A 82 -5.49 -8.23 -20.94
CA ALA A 82 -5.26 -9.63 -21.30
C ALA A 82 -3.95 -10.18 -20.71
N ILE A 83 -2.97 -9.31 -20.50
CA ILE A 83 -1.70 -9.64 -19.86
C ILE A 83 -1.69 -8.93 -18.50
N PRO A 84 -1.37 -9.64 -17.40
CA PRO A 84 -1.29 -9.01 -16.09
C PRO A 84 -0.37 -7.79 -16.09
N VAL A 85 -0.86 -6.68 -15.52
CA VAL A 85 -0.13 -5.42 -15.49
C VAL A 85 0.77 -5.39 -14.26
N VAL A 86 2.01 -4.97 -14.45
CA VAL A 86 2.98 -4.78 -13.38
C VAL A 86 2.96 -3.32 -12.93
N PHE A 87 2.81 -3.12 -11.62
CA PHE A 87 2.82 -1.81 -11.00
C PHE A 87 4.13 -1.61 -10.24
N ASN A 88 4.73 -0.43 -10.45
CA ASN A 88 5.75 0.12 -9.57
C ASN A 88 5.24 1.48 -9.12
N GLY A 89 5.57 1.89 -7.91
CA GLY A 89 5.07 3.16 -7.42
C GLY A 89 5.62 3.55 -6.08
N SER A 90 4.94 4.47 -5.45
CA SER A 90 5.33 4.99 -4.14
C SER A 90 4.15 5.53 -3.36
N VAL A 91 4.28 5.51 -2.05
CA VAL A 91 3.40 6.24 -1.13
C VAL A 91 4.28 7.20 -0.35
N LYS A 92 4.00 8.50 -0.43
CA LYS A 92 4.81 9.55 0.19
C LYS A 92 3.98 10.39 1.14
N GLU A 93 4.52 10.62 2.32
CA GLU A 93 3.93 11.50 3.32
C GLU A 93 5.00 12.46 3.83
N SER A 94 4.65 13.76 3.91
CA SER A 94 5.53 14.80 4.41
C SER A 94 5.18 15.12 5.85
N PHE A 95 6.20 15.32 6.66
CA PHE A 95 6.03 15.71 8.06
C PHE A 95 7.14 16.65 8.51
N VAL A 96 6.90 17.33 9.62
CA VAL A 96 7.88 18.20 10.27
C VAL A 96 8.15 17.64 11.65
N ARG A 97 9.41 17.38 11.96
CA ARG A 97 9.83 16.92 13.27
C ARG A 97 10.84 17.92 13.84
N ASP A 98 10.49 18.50 14.99
CA ASP A 98 11.34 19.47 15.69
C ASP A 98 11.83 20.61 14.76
N GLY A 99 10.95 21.10 13.89
CA GLY A 99 11.23 22.16 12.93
C GLY A 99 11.92 21.73 11.63
N ALA A 100 12.29 20.45 11.48
CA ALA A 100 12.89 19.92 10.26
C ALA A 100 11.86 19.27 9.36
N ALA A 101 11.83 19.66 8.08
CA ALA A 101 10.94 19.05 7.08
C ALA A 101 11.52 17.71 6.62
N LEU A 102 10.75 16.64 6.79
CA LEU A 102 11.13 15.27 6.48
C LEU A 102 10.05 14.61 5.63
N LYS A 103 10.40 13.48 5.04
CA LYS A 103 9.46 12.67 4.23
C LYS A 103 9.56 11.20 4.60
N GLU A 104 8.41 10.55 4.66
CA GLU A 104 8.30 9.09 4.63
C GLU A 104 7.98 8.64 3.21
N THR A 105 8.71 7.68 2.69
CA THR A 105 8.48 7.13 1.36
C THR A 105 8.44 5.61 1.44
N TYR A 106 7.36 5.02 0.92
CA TYR A 106 7.30 3.59 0.64
C TYR A 106 7.60 3.39 -0.83
N ASP A 107 8.67 2.67 -1.14
CA ASP A 107 8.99 2.25 -2.50
C ASP A 107 8.30 0.92 -2.79
N LEU A 108 7.41 0.92 -3.78
CA LEU A 108 6.60 -0.23 -4.17
C LEU A 108 7.16 -0.81 -5.46
N GLN A 109 7.57 -2.09 -5.42
CA GLN A 109 8.23 -2.73 -6.55
C GLN A 109 7.49 -4.00 -6.97
N THR A 110 7.30 -4.16 -8.26
CA THR A 110 6.77 -5.35 -8.92
C THR A 110 5.46 -5.81 -8.29
N GLY A 111 4.44 -5.01 -8.46
CA GLY A 111 3.09 -5.31 -7.98
C GLY A 111 2.15 -5.77 -9.08
N SER A 112 1.15 -6.51 -8.69
CA SER A 112 0.03 -6.88 -9.55
C SER A 112 -1.26 -6.90 -8.74
N ILE A 113 -2.40 -6.61 -9.41
CA ILE A 113 -3.70 -6.71 -8.77
C ILE A 113 -4.02 -8.18 -8.57
N THR A 114 -4.19 -8.60 -7.32
CA THR A 114 -4.50 -9.98 -6.97
C THR A 114 -5.98 -10.20 -6.74
N THR A 115 -6.70 -9.19 -6.28
CA THR A 115 -8.12 -9.30 -5.97
C THR A 115 -8.86 -8.06 -6.48
N GLN A 116 -9.91 -8.32 -7.26
CA GLN A 116 -10.81 -7.28 -7.77
C GLN A 116 -11.82 -6.89 -6.67
N PRO A 117 -12.41 -5.68 -6.77
CA PRO A 117 -13.40 -5.25 -5.80
C PRO A 117 -14.64 -6.12 -5.83
N THR A 118 -15.22 -6.35 -4.65
CA THR A 118 -16.58 -6.87 -4.52
C THR A 118 -17.55 -5.75 -4.82
N GLN A 119 -18.48 -5.98 -5.75
CA GLN A 119 -19.50 -5.01 -6.12
C GLN A 119 -20.86 -5.43 -5.58
N THR A 120 -21.51 -4.51 -4.89
CA THR A 120 -22.89 -4.68 -4.41
C THR A 120 -23.74 -3.56 -4.99
N LYS A 121 -24.81 -3.93 -5.66
CA LYS A 121 -25.81 -2.97 -6.16
C LYS A 121 -26.95 -2.92 -5.16
N ASN A 122 -27.17 -1.76 -4.57
CA ASN A 122 -28.18 -1.52 -3.57
C ASN A 122 -28.90 -0.21 -3.91
N ASN A 123 -30.24 -0.24 -3.99
CA ASN A 123 -31.04 0.93 -4.34
C ASN A 123 -31.40 1.81 -3.13
N GLN A 124 -31.02 1.43 -1.92
CA GLN A 124 -31.28 2.18 -0.69
C GLN A 124 -30.02 2.82 -0.13
N ASP A 125 -28.88 2.12 -0.23
CA ASP A 125 -27.58 2.60 0.22
C ASP A 125 -26.62 2.74 -0.95
N VAL A 126 -25.96 3.89 -1.04
CA VAL A 126 -24.89 4.12 -2.01
C VAL A 126 -23.60 3.55 -1.46
N ASN A 127 -23.12 2.44 -2.02
CA ASN A 127 -21.77 1.97 -1.74
C ASN A 127 -20.80 2.84 -2.51
N ALA A 128 -20.11 3.74 -1.80
CA ALA A 128 -19.35 4.83 -2.40
C ALA A 128 -17.88 4.49 -2.64
N LEU A 129 -17.44 3.27 -2.33
CA LEU A 129 -16.02 2.94 -2.48
C LEU A 129 -15.78 1.59 -3.15
N MET A 130 -14.63 1.50 -3.83
CA MET A 130 -14.13 0.29 -4.46
C MET A 130 -12.77 -0.04 -3.88
N GLU A 131 -12.56 -1.31 -3.54
CA GLU A 131 -11.38 -1.78 -2.85
C GLU A 131 -10.59 -2.72 -3.77
N TYR A 132 -9.36 -2.32 -4.11
CA TYR A 132 -8.45 -3.11 -4.92
C TYR A 132 -7.30 -3.62 -4.07
N THR A 133 -6.93 -4.88 -4.28
CA THR A 133 -5.80 -5.50 -3.58
C THR A 133 -4.67 -5.74 -4.56
N ILE A 134 -3.49 -5.21 -4.23
CA ILE A 134 -2.27 -5.30 -5.03
C ILE A 134 -1.20 -5.94 -4.18
N GLU A 135 -0.56 -7.00 -4.67
CA GLU A 135 0.58 -7.61 -3.99
C GLU A 135 1.87 -7.14 -4.63
N PHE A 136 2.78 -6.60 -3.82
CA PHE A 136 4.10 -6.15 -4.25
C PHE A 136 5.17 -7.15 -3.81
N ARG A 137 6.12 -7.43 -4.70
CA ARG A 137 7.25 -8.31 -4.40
C ARG A 137 8.17 -7.72 -3.36
N ASN A 138 8.36 -6.41 -3.40
CA ASN A 138 9.23 -5.72 -2.44
C ASN A 138 8.68 -4.33 -2.13
N VAL A 139 8.61 -4.02 -0.84
CA VAL A 139 8.24 -2.69 -0.35
C VAL A 139 9.28 -2.28 0.68
N VAL A 140 9.85 -1.10 0.50
CA VAL A 140 10.85 -0.53 1.40
C VAL A 140 10.34 0.80 1.95
N ARG A 141 10.34 0.92 3.26
CA ARG A 141 10.01 2.17 3.95
C ARG A 141 11.29 2.96 4.21
N ASN A 142 11.32 4.20 3.73
CA ASN A 142 12.40 5.15 3.98
C ASN A 142 11.84 6.34 4.76
N VAL A 143 12.45 6.63 5.88
CA VAL A 143 12.04 7.75 6.74
C VAL A 143 13.23 8.65 7.04
#